data_3787c1f75c6cbbddaf0ad07abc4ee82d
#
_entry.id   3787c1f75c6cbbddaf0ad07abc4ee82d
#
_cell.length_a   1.000
_cell.length_b   1.000
_cell.length_c   1.000
_cell.angle_alpha   90.00
_cell.angle_beta   90.00
_cell.angle_gamma   90.00
#
_symmetry.space_group_name_H-M   'P 1'
#
loop_
_entity.id
_entity.type
_entity.pdbx_description
1 polymer ?
#
loop_
_entity_poly.entity_id
_entity_poly.type
_entity_poly.pdbx_seq_one_letter_code
_entity_poly.pdbx_strand_id
1 'polypeptide(L)'
;DQEFVNKAAAGRAQDITPCIGCNQACLDHTFAGKITSCLVNPRACHETILLPQPLPAAAQKERIAVVGAGPAGLAFATEAAQRGLEVTLLDAGHEIGGQFNIAKQIPGKEEFYETLRYFGERLQQTGVTVKLGQHVAADDLGQAGFKHVVLATGISPRLPQIEGMDHPKVLGYLDVLRDKKPVGQTVAVIGAGGIGFDVSEYLLHEGESASLNPAQF
;
A
#
# COMPACT_ATOMS: atom_id res chain seq x y z
N ASP A 1 8.73 -2.78 15.04
CA ASP A 1 8.96 -1.35 15.27
C ASP A 1 9.94 -1.18 16.43
N GLN A 2 11.08 -0.56 16.18
CA GLN A 2 12.18 -0.33 17.12
C GLN A 2 11.74 0.50 18.35
N GLU A 3 10.81 1.41 18.14
CA GLU A 3 10.27 2.33 19.15
C GLU A 3 8.95 1.82 19.76
N PHE A 4 8.59 0.56 19.53
CA PHE A 4 7.29 0.00 19.91
C PHE A 4 6.91 0.29 21.36
N VAL A 5 7.79 -0.08 22.30
CA VAL A 5 7.54 0.07 23.74
C VAL A 5 7.40 1.55 24.13
N ASN A 6 8.29 2.40 23.61
CA ASN A 6 8.27 3.84 23.90
C ASN A 6 7.01 4.51 23.33
N LYS A 7 6.61 4.14 22.12
CA LYS A 7 5.38 4.65 21.50
C LYS A 7 4.14 4.21 22.27
N ALA A 8 4.07 2.93 22.64
CA ALA A 8 2.97 2.39 23.42
C ALA A 8 2.87 3.05 24.81
N ALA A 9 3.98 3.18 25.52
CA ALA A 9 4.02 3.82 26.83
C ALA A 9 3.64 5.31 26.79
N ALA A 10 3.92 5.99 25.67
CA ALA A 10 3.56 7.39 25.45
C ALA A 10 2.12 7.58 24.90
N GLY A 11 1.32 6.52 24.79
CA GLY A 11 -0.03 6.58 24.22
C GLY A 11 -0.06 6.86 22.72
N ARG A 12 1.05 6.64 22.00
CA ARG A 12 1.20 6.90 20.56
C ARG A 12 1.06 5.61 19.73
N ALA A 13 0.01 4.83 20.00
CA ALA A 13 -0.23 3.57 19.28
C ALA A 13 -0.38 3.77 17.77
N GLN A 14 -0.94 4.90 17.34
CA GLN A 14 -1.08 5.27 15.93
C GLN A 14 0.24 5.38 15.17
N ASP A 15 1.36 5.61 15.87
CA ASP A 15 2.69 5.73 15.29
C ASP A 15 3.41 4.38 15.13
N ILE A 16 2.83 3.32 15.65
CA ILE A 16 3.40 1.98 15.59
C ILE A 16 3.18 1.41 14.18
N THR A 17 4.23 0.93 13.55
CA THR A 17 4.15 0.26 12.25
C THR A 17 3.36 -1.04 12.37
N PRO A 18 2.21 -1.18 11.69
CA PRO A 18 1.39 -2.39 11.78
C PRO A 18 2.03 -3.56 11.01
N CYS A 19 1.71 -4.77 11.43
CA CYS A 19 2.01 -5.99 10.67
C CYS A 19 0.87 -6.26 9.69
N ILE A 20 1.18 -6.76 8.48
CA ILE A 20 0.19 -7.16 7.46
C ILE A 20 0.01 -8.68 7.37
N GLY A 21 0.53 -9.44 8.32
CA GLY A 21 0.38 -10.90 8.36
C GLY A 21 1.04 -11.67 7.21
N CYS A 22 1.93 -11.06 6.39
CA CYS A 22 2.44 -11.65 5.15
C CYS A 22 3.49 -12.76 5.33
N ASN A 23 4.17 -12.84 6.46
CA ASN A 23 5.24 -13.79 6.80
C ASN A 23 6.46 -13.84 5.85
N GLN A 24 6.47 -13.11 4.74
CA GLN A 24 7.43 -13.25 3.63
C GLN A 24 8.88 -12.92 4.01
N ALA A 25 9.11 -11.76 4.66
CA ALA A 25 10.47 -11.35 5.02
C ALA A 25 10.86 -11.69 6.46
N CYS A 26 9.94 -12.15 7.27
CA CYS A 26 10.19 -12.62 8.63
C CYS A 26 10.25 -14.15 8.69
N LEU A 27 9.14 -14.85 8.73
CA LEU A 27 9.12 -16.31 8.93
C LEU A 27 9.79 -17.06 7.77
N ASP A 28 9.46 -16.72 6.51
CA ASP A 28 10.06 -17.38 5.35
C ASP A 28 11.58 -17.21 5.31
N HIS A 29 12.07 -16.02 5.67
CA HIS A 29 13.53 -15.80 5.77
C HIS A 29 14.15 -16.62 6.91
N THR A 30 13.50 -16.65 8.09
CA THR A 30 13.98 -17.41 9.25
C THR A 30 14.09 -18.90 8.92
N PHE A 31 13.03 -19.48 8.33
CA PHE A 31 13.04 -20.90 7.95
C PHE A 31 13.99 -21.23 6.79
N ALA A 32 14.29 -20.24 5.94
CA ALA A 32 15.29 -20.39 4.88
C ALA A 32 16.73 -20.08 5.33
N GLY A 33 16.98 -19.84 6.63
CA GLY A 33 18.30 -19.49 7.16
C GLY A 33 18.82 -18.14 6.67
N LYS A 34 17.95 -17.22 6.29
CA LYS A 34 18.29 -15.86 5.84
C LYS A 34 18.12 -14.87 6.99
N ILE A 35 18.77 -13.71 6.87
CA ILE A 35 18.54 -12.59 7.79
C ILE A 35 17.08 -12.14 7.66
N THR A 36 16.40 -12.12 8.79
CA THR A 36 15.01 -11.68 8.89
C THR A 36 14.89 -10.17 8.62
N SER A 37 13.79 -9.77 8.03
CA SER A 37 13.37 -8.37 7.84
C SER A 37 11.85 -8.27 7.87
N CYS A 38 11.29 -7.17 7.39
CA CYS A 38 9.84 -6.97 7.30
C CYS A 38 9.49 -6.14 6.06
N LEU A 39 8.43 -6.52 5.34
CA LEU A 39 8.00 -5.81 4.12
C LEU A 39 7.47 -4.39 4.41
N VAL A 40 6.84 -4.20 5.56
CA VAL A 40 6.30 -2.88 5.95
C VAL A 40 7.25 -2.07 6.83
N ASN A 41 8.30 -2.70 7.34
CA ASN A 41 9.35 -2.04 8.11
C ASN A 41 10.73 -2.59 7.72
N PRO A 42 11.34 -2.11 6.63
CA PRO A 42 12.62 -2.63 6.14
C PRO A 42 13.79 -2.46 7.12
N ARG A 43 13.62 -1.61 8.15
CA ARG A 43 14.62 -1.46 9.22
C ARG A 43 14.61 -2.61 10.22
N ALA A 44 13.55 -3.43 10.27
CA ALA A 44 13.49 -4.57 11.17
C ALA A 44 14.68 -5.51 10.94
N CYS A 45 15.44 -5.79 12.00
CA CYS A 45 16.71 -6.52 12.01
C CYS A 45 17.86 -5.86 11.22
N HIS A 46 17.68 -4.60 10.78
CA HIS A 46 18.69 -3.79 10.10
C HIS A 46 18.87 -2.41 10.74
N GLU A 47 18.49 -2.27 12.01
CA GLU A 47 18.43 -0.99 12.74
C GLU A 47 19.79 -0.31 12.87
N THR A 48 20.89 -1.08 12.84
CA THR A 48 22.25 -0.56 12.90
C THR A 48 22.84 -0.17 11.54
N ILE A 49 22.18 -0.59 10.45
CA ILE A 49 22.64 -0.37 9.07
C ILE A 49 21.77 0.67 8.37
N LEU A 50 20.45 0.51 8.46
CA LEU A 50 19.49 1.42 7.86
C LEU A 50 19.14 2.54 8.84
N LEU A 51 20.05 3.48 8.98
CA LEU A 51 19.85 4.67 9.81
C LEU A 51 19.32 5.81 8.94
N PRO A 52 18.06 6.24 9.11
CA PRO A 52 17.54 7.41 8.42
C PRO A 52 18.26 8.65 8.94
N GLN A 53 19.24 9.11 8.19
CA GLN A 53 19.94 10.35 8.49
C GLN A 53 19.28 11.52 7.77
N PRO A 54 19.18 12.70 8.41
CA PRO A 54 18.83 13.91 7.71
C PRO A 54 19.80 14.14 6.55
N LEU A 55 19.28 14.64 5.45
CA LEU A 55 20.11 15.03 4.32
C LEU A 55 21.02 16.22 4.69
N PRO A 56 22.17 16.38 4.00
CA PRO A 56 22.98 17.58 4.14
C PRO A 56 22.13 18.85 3.93
N ALA A 57 22.44 19.93 4.65
CA ALA A 57 21.65 21.16 4.62
C ALA A 57 21.41 21.71 3.20
N ALA A 58 22.38 21.52 2.28
CA ALA A 58 22.24 21.94 0.89
C ALA A 58 21.17 21.16 0.11
N ALA A 59 20.86 19.92 0.53
CA ALA A 59 19.86 19.09 -0.10
C ALA A 59 18.50 19.12 0.63
N GLN A 60 18.46 19.67 1.83
CA GLN A 60 17.21 19.88 2.54
C GLN A 60 16.35 20.91 1.80
N LYS A 61 15.01 20.70 1.84
CA LYS A 61 14.03 21.54 1.14
C LYS A 61 14.09 21.45 -0.40
N GLU A 62 14.86 20.52 -0.96
CA GLU A 62 14.68 20.21 -2.37
C GLU A 62 13.26 19.67 -2.61
N ARG A 63 12.62 20.18 -3.66
CA ARG A 63 11.24 19.84 -3.98
C ARG A 63 11.19 18.56 -4.81
N ILE A 64 10.43 17.59 -4.33
CA ILE A 64 10.26 16.28 -4.96
C ILE A 64 8.79 16.00 -5.20
N ALA A 65 8.45 15.54 -6.41
CA ALA A 65 7.16 14.97 -6.72
C ALA A 65 7.21 13.45 -6.58
N VAL A 66 6.22 12.88 -5.94
CA VAL A 66 5.95 11.43 -5.92
C VAL A 66 4.62 11.19 -6.61
N VAL A 67 4.61 10.45 -7.70
CA VAL A 67 3.42 10.14 -8.49
C VAL A 67 2.95 8.72 -8.18
N GLY A 68 1.82 8.61 -7.53
CA GLY A 68 1.23 7.37 -7.04
C GLY A 68 1.21 7.29 -5.51
N ALA A 69 0.03 7.25 -4.92
CA ALA A 69 -0.19 7.13 -3.48
C ALA A 69 -0.48 5.67 -3.04
N GLY A 70 0.05 4.70 -3.78
CA GLY A 70 0.12 3.31 -3.34
C GLY A 70 1.25 3.08 -2.33
N PRO A 71 1.44 1.83 -1.83
CA PRO A 71 2.41 1.52 -0.78
C PRO A 71 3.82 2.04 -1.04
N ALA A 72 4.31 1.91 -2.27
CA ALA A 72 5.65 2.38 -2.66
C ALA A 72 5.78 3.91 -2.55
N GLY A 73 4.79 4.64 -3.08
CA GLY A 73 4.79 6.10 -3.01
C GLY A 73 4.62 6.62 -1.59
N LEU A 74 3.77 6.00 -0.78
CA LEU A 74 3.57 6.34 0.63
C LEU A 74 4.85 6.15 1.44
N ALA A 75 5.51 5.01 1.28
CA ALA A 75 6.77 4.71 1.97
C ALA A 75 7.87 5.69 1.56
N PHE A 76 8.04 5.94 0.24
CA PHE A 76 9.04 6.89 -0.24
C PHE A 76 8.75 8.31 0.24
N ALA A 77 7.51 8.80 0.12
CA ALA A 77 7.15 10.16 0.46
C ALA A 77 7.39 10.48 1.93
N THR A 78 6.98 9.58 2.82
CA THR A 78 7.15 9.76 4.28
C THR A 78 8.62 9.68 4.69
N GLU A 79 9.41 8.76 4.12
CA GLU A 79 10.85 8.65 4.40
C GLU A 79 11.62 9.86 3.86
N ALA A 80 11.34 10.29 2.63
CA ALA A 80 11.99 11.45 2.02
C ALA A 80 11.71 12.75 2.80
N ALA A 81 10.46 12.96 3.21
CA ALA A 81 10.08 14.12 4.02
C ALA A 81 10.73 14.08 5.41
N GLN A 82 10.80 12.91 6.06
CA GLN A 82 11.50 12.73 7.33
C GLN A 82 12.99 13.08 7.23
N ARG A 83 13.60 12.90 6.07
CA ARG A 83 14.99 13.28 5.80
C ARG A 83 15.20 14.75 5.44
N GLY A 84 14.13 15.55 5.38
CA GLY A 84 14.16 16.99 5.19
C GLY A 84 13.82 17.49 3.78
N LEU A 85 13.33 16.62 2.89
CA LEU A 85 12.88 17.03 1.56
C LEU A 85 11.47 17.63 1.59
N GLU A 86 11.18 18.55 0.67
CA GLU A 86 9.84 19.09 0.46
C GLU A 86 9.09 18.18 -0.54
N VAL A 87 8.23 17.31 -0.02
CA VAL A 87 7.58 16.27 -0.81
C VAL A 87 6.14 16.63 -1.15
N THR A 88 5.79 16.52 -2.44
CA THR A 88 4.40 16.55 -2.93
C THR A 88 4.04 15.16 -3.46
N LEU A 89 3.06 14.53 -2.85
CA LEU A 89 2.49 13.25 -3.27
C LEU A 89 1.25 13.49 -4.11
N LEU A 90 1.24 12.95 -5.32
CA LEU A 90 0.21 13.15 -6.34
C LEU A 90 -0.41 11.81 -6.71
N ASP A 91 -1.74 11.74 -6.79
CA ASP A 91 -2.45 10.53 -7.25
C ASP A 91 -3.72 10.89 -8.01
N ALA A 92 -4.03 10.12 -9.04
CA ALA A 92 -5.28 10.25 -9.80
C ALA A 92 -6.49 9.75 -9.01
N GLY A 93 -6.30 8.86 -8.05
CA GLY A 93 -7.34 8.36 -7.14
C GLY A 93 -7.75 9.40 -6.10
N HIS A 94 -8.90 9.18 -5.48
CA HIS A 94 -9.46 10.07 -4.47
C HIS A 94 -9.06 9.73 -3.03
N GLU A 95 -8.34 8.62 -2.84
CA GLU A 95 -7.82 8.18 -1.55
C GLU A 95 -6.42 7.60 -1.69
N ILE A 96 -5.65 7.62 -0.62
CA ILE A 96 -4.35 6.94 -0.56
C ILE A 96 -4.54 5.42 -0.49
N GLY A 97 -3.53 4.65 -0.93
CA GLY A 97 -3.51 3.19 -0.76
C GLY A 97 -3.36 2.39 -2.05
N GLY A 98 -3.82 2.93 -3.18
CA GLY A 98 -3.72 2.21 -4.46
C GLY A 98 -4.35 0.81 -4.39
N GLN A 99 -3.56 -0.23 -4.71
CA GLN A 99 -4.03 -1.63 -4.67
C GLN A 99 -4.43 -2.11 -3.26
N PHE A 100 -3.95 -1.49 -2.19
CA PHE A 100 -4.38 -1.85 -0.83
C PHE A 100 -5.86 -1.55 -0.58
N ASN A 101 -6.43 -0.56 -1.29
CA ASN A 101 -7.86 -0.28 -1.21
C ASN A 101 -8.73 -1.40 -1.79
N ILE A 102 -8.15 -2.24 -2.62
CA ILE A 102 -8.81 -3.43 -3.17
C ILE A 102 -8.54 -4.63 -2.27
N ALA A 103 -7.29 -4.86 -1.90
CA ALA A 103 -6.88 -5.98 -1.07
C ALA A 103 -7.52 -5.97 0.33
N LYS A 104 -7.70 -4.80 0.95
CA LYS A 104 -8.33 -4.65 2.28
C LYS A 104 -9.78 -5.15 2.34
N GLN A 105 -10.44 -5.35 1.19
CA GLN A 105 -11.82 -5.81 1.12
C GLN A 105 -11.95 -7.34 1.16
N ILE A 106 -10.84 -8.04 1.02
CA ILE A 106 -10.82 -9.50 1.07
C ILE A 106 -10.88 -9.94 2.54
N PRO A 107 -11.79 -10.87 2.90
CA PRO A 107 -11.86 -11.40 4.26
C PRO A 107 -10.50 -11.95 4.71
N GLY A 108 -10.09 -11.63 5.93
CA GLY A 108 -8.78 -11.99 6.47
C GLY A 108 -7.63 -11.07 6.06
N LYS A 109 -7.89 -9.96 5.34
CA LYS A 109 -6.86 -8.96 4.93
C LYS A 109 -7.14 -7.57 5.49
N GLU A 110 -7.86 -7.48 6.58
CA GLU A 110 -8.26 -6.22 7.21
C GLU A 110 -7.08 -5.42 7.77
N GLU A 111 -5.92 -6.04 7.97
CA GLU A 111 -4.68 -5.35 8.38
C GLU A 111 -4.26 -4.25 7.42
N PHE A 112 -4.67 -4.31 6.17
CA PHE A 112 -4.40 -3.24 5.21
C PHE A 112 -5.12 -1.93 5.56
N TYR A 113 -6.24 -1.94 6.29
CA TYR A 113 -6.84 -0.72 6.84
C TYR A 113 -5.89 -0.02 7.80
N GLU A 114 -5.26 -0.79 8.70
CA GLU A 114 -4.29 -0.27 9.66
C GLU A 114 -3.02 0.26 8.98
N THR A 115 -2.58 -0.38 7.90
CA THR A 115 -1.45 0.12 7.10
C THR A 115 -1.77 1.49 6.49
N LEU A 116 -2.97 1.66 5.95
CA LEU A 116 -3.40 2.93 5.36
C LEU A 116 -3.59 4.01 6.43
N ARG A 117 -4.16 3.66 7.59
CA ARG A 117 -4.25 4.57 8.75
C ARG A 117 -2.86 5.05 9.15
N TYR A 118 -1.90 4.13 9.32
CA TYR A 118 -0.52 4.46 9.67
C TYR A 118 0.11 5.43 8.67
N PHE A 119 0.02 5.17 7.38
CA PHE A 119 0.57 6.06 6.38
C PHE A 119 -0.14 7.42 6.34
N GLY A 120 -1.45 7.48 6.57
CA GLY A 120 -2.19 8.72 6.70
C GLY A 120 -1.62 9.61 7.82
N GLU A 121 -1.42 9.05 9.01
CA GLU A 121 -0.76 9.73 10.13
C GLU A 121 0.68 10.15 9.79
N ARG A 122 1.45 9.27 9.17
CA ARG A 122 2.83 9.57 8.79
C ARG A 122 2.94 10.73 7.79
N LEU A 123 2.05 10.79 6.79
CA LEU A 123 2.01 11.90 5.84
C LEU A 123 1.79 13.24 6.54
N GLN A 124 0.87 13.29 7.51
CA GLN A 124 0.61 14.49 8.30
C GLN A 124 1.81 14.88 9.16
N GLN A 125 2.35 13.94 9.92
CA GLN A 125 3.47 14.16 10.83
C GLN A 125 4.74 14.61 10.11
N THR A 126 4.98 14.11 8.90
CA THR A 126 6.16 14.47 8.10
C THR A 126 5.96 15.69 7.21
N GLY A 127 4.75 16.23 7.16
CA GLY A 127 4.44 17.43 6.40
C GLY A 127 4.40 17.24 4.88
N VAL A 128 4.11 16.02 4.40
CA VAL A 128 3.94 15.76 2.97
C VAL A 128 2.71 16.48 2.44
N THR A 129 2.86 17.23 1.35
CA THR A 129 1.73 17.82 0.63
C THR A 129 1.05 16.76 -0.23
N VAL A 130 -0.19 16.41 0.10
CA VAL A 130 -0.95 15.37 -0.61
C VAL A 130 -1.96 16.02 -1.57
N LYS A 131 -1.96 15.59 -2.84
CA LYS A 131 -2.86 16.05 -3.90
C LYS A 131 -3.49 14.83 -4.58
N LEU A 132 -4.71 14.52 -4.18
CA LEU A 132 -5.51 13.42 -4.73
C LEU A 132 -6.48 13.91 -5.82
N GLY A 133 -7.00 12.99 -6.63
CA GLY A 133 -7.91 13.29 -7.73
C GLY A 133 -7.24 14.06 -8.88
N GLN A 134 -5.91 13.99 -8.98
CA GLN A 134 -5.15 14.73 -9.99
C GLN A 134 -4.35 13.79 -10.88
N HIS A 135 -4.78 13.66 -12.12
CA HIS A 135 -3.95 13.02 -13.14
C HIS A 135 -2.90 14.02 -13.61
N VAL A 136 -1.63 13.70 -13.47
CA VAL A 136 -0.51 14.58 -13.85
C VAL A 136 0.16 14.08 -15.13
N ALA A 137 0.42 15.01 -16.05
CA ALA A 137 1.21 14.74 -17.25
C ALA A 137 2.70 15.08 -17.02
N ALA A 138 3.56 14.58 -17.88
CA ALA A 138 5.00 14.84 -17.79
C ALA A 138 5.32 16.34 -17.88
N ASP A 139 4.61 17.08 -18.72
CA ASP A 139 4.82 18.51 -18.92
C ASP A 139 4.45 19.31 -17.67
N ASP A 140 3.38 18.92 -16.95
CA ASP A 140 2.98 19.55 -15.68
C ASP A 140 4.08 19.41 -14.64
N LEU A 141 4.67 18.23 -14.54
CA LEU A 141 5.78 17.95 -13.61
C LEU A 141 7.03 18.74 -13.96
N GLY A 142 7.35 18.85 -15.26
CA GLY A 142 8.51 19.62 -15.76
C GLY A 142 8.40 21.11 -15.44
N GLN A 143 7.20 21.69 -15.54
CA GLN A 143 6.96 23.11 -15.27
C GLN A 143 6.81 23.45 -13.77
N ALA A 144 6.49 22.48 -12.93
CA ALA A 144 6.23 22.68 -11.52
C ALA A 144 7.49 22.94 -10.66
N GLY A 145 8.70 22.83 -11.24
CA GLY A 145 9.96 23.13 -10.57
C GLY A 145 10.38 22.08 -9.53
N PHE A 146 9.96 20.84 -9.68
CA PHE A 146 10.48 19.72 -8.90
C PHE A 146 11.90 19.36 -9.37
N LYS A 147 12.79 19.10 -8.42
CA LYS A 147 14.15 18.68 -8.71
C LYS A 147 14.20 17.21 -9.14
N HIS A 148 13.37 16.40 -8.52
CA HIS A 148 13.24 14.98 -8.84
C HIS A 148 11.77 14.59 -8.90
N VAL A 149 11.47 13.59 -9.75
CA VAL A 149 10.16 12.96 -9.85
C VAL A 149 10.32 11.47 -9.62
N VAL A 150 9.55 10.94 -8.68
CA VAL A 150 9.53 9.52 -8.36
C VAL A 150 8.22 8.93 -8.88
N LEU A 151 8.32 7.97 -9.78
CA LEU A 151 7.17 7.28 -10.34
C LEU A 151 6.87 6.02 -9.53
N ALA A 152 5.73 6.02 -8.85
CA ALA A 152 5.22 4.91 -8.05
C ALA A 152 3.78 4.55 -8.48
N THR A 153 3.52 4.60 -9.78
CA THR A 153 2.18 4.52 -10.40
C THR A 153 1.55 3.12 -10.37
N GLY A 154 2.27 2.13 -9.83
CA GLY A 154 1.76 0.78 -9.66
C GLY A 154 1.67 -0.02 -10.96
N ILE A 155 0.71 -0.94 -11.00
CA ILE A 155 0.48 -1.88 -12.10
C ILE A 155 -0.94 -1.79 -12.63
N SER A 156 -1.13 -2.17 -13.87
CA SER A 156 -2.45 -2.41 -14.46
C SER A 156 -2.68 -3.92 -14.63
N PRO A 157 -3.91 -4.41 -14.44
CA PRO A 157 -4.22 -5.81 -14.68
C PRO A 157 -3.91 -6.22 -16.11
N ARG A 158 -3.27 -7.37 -16.27
CA ARG A 158 -3.10 -7.96 -17.59
C ARG A 158 -4.42 -8.61 -18.04
N LEU A 159 -4.87 -8.26 -19.22
CA LEU A 159 -5.99 -8.94 -19.87
C LEU A 159 -5.43 -10.09 -20.75
N PRO A 160 -5.72 -11.35 -20.43
CA PRO A 160 -5.29 -12.46 -21.26
C PRO A 160 -6.04 -12.45 -22.61
N GLN A 161 -5.35 -12.85 -23.69
CA GLN A 161 -6.00 -13.01 -24.99
C GLN A 161 -6.68 -14.40 -25.06
N ILE A 162 -7.92 -14.45 -24.70
CA ILE A 162 -8.76 -15.65 -24.73
C ILE A 162 -10.01 -15.31 -25.54
N GLU A 163 -10.46 -16.25 -26.38
CA GLU A 163 -11.69 -16.08 -27.14
C GLU A 163 -12.88 -15.80 -26.20
N GLY A 164 -13.68 -14.78 -26.51
CA GLY A 164 -14.82 -14.37 -25.70
C GLY A 164 -14.52 -13.42 -24.55
N MET A 165 -13.28 -12.91 -24.39
CA MET A 165 -12.92 -11.97 -23.32
C MET A 165 -13.68 -10.63 -23.39
N ASP A 166 -14.19 -10.26 -24.55
CA ASP A 166 -15.01 -9.07 -24.80
C ASP A 166 -16.50 -9.28 -24.48
N HIS A 167 -16.90 -10.49 -24.08
CA HIS A 167 -18.28 -10.77 -23.75
C HIS A 167 -18.71 -10.01 -22.47
N PRO A 168 -19.93 -9.39 -22.42
CA PRO A 168 -20.39 -8.58 -21.27
C PRO A 168 -20.45 -9.32 -19.93
N LYS A 169 -20.45 -10.63 -19.91
CA LYS A 169 -20.40 -11.47 -18.69
C LYS A 169 -18.98 -11.61 -18.13
N VAL A 170 -17.95 -11.24 -18.88
CA VAL A 170 -16.57 -11.32 -18.43
C VAL A 170 -16.25 -10.07 -17.62
N LEU A 171 -15.84 -10.27 -16.36
CA LEU A 171 -15.48 -9.20 -15.43
C LEU A 171 -14.03 -9.41 -14.99
N GLY A 172 -13.29 -8.30 -14.91
CA GLY A 172 -12.01 -8.29 -14.22
C GLY A 172 -12.18 -8.17 -12.71
N TYR A 173 -11.14 -8.51 -11.94
CA TYR A 173 -11.21 -8.38 -10.47
C TYR A 173 -11.52 -6.95 -10.00
N LEU A 174 -11.10 -5.93 -10.75
CA LEU A 174 -11.42 -4.53 -10.45
C LEU A 174 -12.91 -4.23 -10.61
N ASP A 175 -13.56 -4.82 -11.62
CA ASP A 175 -15.00 -4.68 -11.81
C ASP A 175 -15.78 -5.19 -10.60
N VAL A 176 -15.31 -6.30 -10.02
CA VAL A 176 -15.95 -6.94 -8.87
C VAL A 176 -15.62 -6.24 -7.57
N LEU A 177 -14.33 -6.03 -7.27
CA LEU A 177 -13.88 -5.55 -5.96
C LEU A 177 -13.95 -4.02 -5.83
N ARG A 178 -13.61 -3.27 -6.87
CA ARG A 178 -13.61 -1.81 -6.86
C ARG A 178 -14.96 -1.24 -7.29
N ASP A 179 -15.44 -1.68 -8.48
CA ASP A 179 -16.60 -1.08 -9.12
C ASP A 179 -17.91 -1.74 -8.67
N LYS A 180 -17.82 -2.82 -7.86
CA LYS A 180 -18.96 -3.53 -7.27
C LYS A 180 -20.00 -3.98 -8.30
N LYS A 181 -19.55 -4.35 -9.50
CA LYS A 181 -20.45 -4.88 -10.52
C LYS A 181 -21.11 -6.17 -10.05
N PRO A 182 -22.40 -6.34 -10.29
CA PRO A 182 -23.11 -7.53 -9.86
C PRO A 182 -22.60 -8.78 -10.59
N VAL A 183 -22.49 -9.88 -9.87
CA VAL A 183 -22.16 -11.21 -10.40
C VAL A 183 -23.36 -12.14 -10.27
N GLY A 184 -23.44 -13.16 -11.12
CA GLY A 184 -24.49 -14.18 -11.02
C GLY A 184 -24.21 -15.15 -9.88
N GLN A 185 -25.19 -16.04 -9.61
CA GLN A 185 -25.06 -17.08 -8.57
C GLN A 185 -24.04 -18.18 -8.93
N THR A 186 -23.77 -18.36 -10.23
CA THR A 186 -22.77 -19.32 -10.71
C THR A 186 -21.66 -18.54 -11.42
N VAL A 187 -20.45 -18.61 -10.88
CA VAL A 187 -19.29 -17.87 -11.36
C VAL A 187 -18.16 -18.84 -11.68
N ALA A 188 -17.54 -18.68 -12.85
CA ALA A 188 -16.30 -19.35 -13.20
C ALA A 188 -15.15 -18.36 -13.04
N VAL A 189 -14.20 -18.66 -12.14
CA VAL A 189 -12.99 -17.85 -11.95
C VAL A 189 -11.87 -18.44 -12.81
N ILE A 190 -11.37 -17.64 -13.75
CA ILE A 190 -10.29 -18.05 -14.65
C ILE A 190 -8.94 -17.60 -14.05
N GLY A 191 -8.21 -18.56 -13.52
CA GLY A 191 -6.92 -18.36 -12.84
C GLY A 191 -6.98 -18.74 -11.36
N ALA A 192 -6.02 -19.59 -10.95
CA ALA A 192 -5.90 -20.09 -9.59
C ALA A 192 -4.65 -19.51 -8.88
N GLY A 193 -4.31 -18.26 -9.16
CA GLY A 193 -3.32 -17.49 -8.41
C GLY A 193 -3.97 -16.73 -7.24
N GLY A 194 -3.19 -15.97 -6.48
CA GLY A 194 -3.67 -15.24 -5.30
C GLY A 194 -4.93 -14.41 -5.55
N ILE A 195 -4.96 -13.62 -6.65
CA ILE A 195 -6.15 -12.82 -6.99
C ILE A 195 -7.39 -13.70 -7.26
N GLY A 196 -7.21 -14.85 -7.89
CA GLY A 196 -8.33 -15.78 -8.17
C GLY A 196 -8.93 -16.33 -6.88
N PHE A 197 -8.10 -16.75 -5.93
CA PHE A 197 -8.54 -17.16 -4.60
C PHE A 197 -9.21 -16.03 -3.84
N ASP A 198 -8.59 -14.85 -3.80
CA ASP A 198 -9.12 -13.65 -3.13
C ASP A 198 -10.52 -13.28 -3.63
N VAL A 199 -10.70 -13.24 -4.96
CA VAL A 199 -12.02 -12.95 -5.56
C VAL A 199 -13.03 -14.03 -5.23
N SER A 200 -12.63 -15.31 -5.24
CA SER A 200 -13.52 -16.42 -4.89
C SER A 200 -13.97 -16.32 -3.44
N GLU A 201 -13.06 -16.05 -2.53
CA GLU A 201 -13.36 -15.86 -1.11
C GLU A 201 -14.29 -14.65 -0.89
N TYR A 202 -13.97 -13.52 -1.50
CA TYR A 202 -14.83 -12.33 -1.44
C TYR A 202 -16.27 -12.61 -1.92
N LEU A 203 -16.43 -13.39 -2.98
CA LEU A 203 -17.76 -13.69 -3.55
C LEU A 203 -18.56 -14.70 -2.72
N LEU A 204 -17.89 -15.57 -1.97
CA LEU A 204 -18.52 -16.61 -1.15
C LEU A 204 -18.73 -16.17 0.30
N HIS A 205 -18.04 -15.12 0.73
CA HIS A 205 -18.10 -14.68 2.11
C HIS A 205 -19.41 -13.96 2.41
N GLU A 206 -20.04 -14.35 3.51
CA GLU A 206 -21.24 -13.72 4.05
C GLU A 206 -20.98 -13.23 5.50
N GLY A 207 -21.42 -12.04 5.79
CA GLY A 207 -21.30 -11.47 7.14
C GLY A 207 -19.97 -10.81 7.43
N GLU A 208 -19.64 -10.70 8.71
CA GLU A 208 -18.38 -10.12 9.18
C GLU A 208 -17.24 -11.15 9.10
N SER A 209 -16.05 -10.71 8.71
CA SER A 209 -14.87 -11.57 8.66
C SER A 209 -14.54 -12.10 10.06
N ALA A 210 -14.29 -13.41 10.17
CA ALA A 210 -13.93 -14.04 11.45
C ALA A 210 -12.64 -13.47 12.04
N SER A 211 -11.74 -12.94 11.21
CA SER A 211 -10.50 -12.27 11.65
C SER A 211 -10.75 -11.02 12.49
N LEU A 212 -11.92 -10.39 12.38
CA LEU A 212 -12.34 -9.24 13.20
C LEU A 212 -12.94 -9.64 14.54
N ASN A 213 -13.25 -10.91 14.72
CA ASN A 213 -13.86 -11.41 15.93
C ASN A 213 -13.09 -12.61 16.51
N PRO A 214 -12.14 -12.39 17.44
CA PRO A 214 -11.32 -13.46 18.01
C PRO A 214 -12.09 -14.60 18.66
N ALA A 215 -13.35 -14.36 19.07
CA ALA A 215 -14.19 -15.39 19.68
C ALA A 215 -14.85 -16.31 18.61
N GLN A 216 -14.87 -15.88 17.35
CA GLN A 216 -15.38 -16.66 16.22
C GLN A 216 -14.26 -17.29 15.38
N PHE A 217 -13.02 -16.81 15.56
CA PHE A 217 -11.83 -17.35 14.91
C PHE A 217 -11.33 -18.60 15.62
#